data_2811668de7f218e2311fa5b048d58571
#
_entry.id   2811668de7f218e2311fa5b048d58571
#
_cell.length_a   1.000
_cell.length_b   1.000
_cell.length_c   1.000
_cell.angle_alpha   90.00
_cell.angle_beta   90.00
_cell.angle_gamma   90.00
#
_symmetry.space_group_name_H-M   'P 1'
#
loop_
_entity.id
_entity.type
_entity.pdbx_description
1 polymer ?
#
loop_
_entity_poly.entity_id
_entity_poly.type
_entity_poly.pdbx_seq_one_letter_code
_entity_poly.pdbx_strand_id
1 'polypeptide(L)'
;MLTALCEDCRSAEAAYDRVDQSLGWLLAGDDQRYPQTPPELFPIAATGADGIHVGYVVHAPELAASDYPVAEFEPMDRDVGACLLGTSTIEAVEVLLSTRLLYDQLPFSHEWWPEVGARLRRLGIEPAPAKAQRHDDLRKPVAPTVPDGWKHMPSSDGVGVLAPATEFHPAPPDPMEERPDVGSVLDAASKHLYDFPATALWLLRECYWRTWTALDNDTFALCDAMVDCYHSLNRPSLAAVVDRRIARL
;
A
#
# COMPACT_ATOMS: atom_id res chain seq x y z
N MET A 1 2.86 -0.69 18.78
CA MET A 1 4.20 -0.26 18.33
C MET A 1 4.41 1.24 18.47
N LEU A 2 3.64 2.11 17.79
CA LEU A 2 3.75 3.58 17.95
C LEU A 2 3.67 4.00 19.43
N THR A 3 2.86 3.31 20.23
CA THR A 3 2.82 3.49 21.70
C THR A 3 4.20 3.34 22.34
N ALA A 4 5.02 2.37 21.89
CA ALA A 4 6.36 2.16 22.44
C ALA A 4 7.32 3.33 22.15
N LEU A 5 7.10 4.07 21.06
CA LEU A 5 7.85 5.29 20.77
C LEU A 5 7.39 6.49 21.60
N CYS A 6 6.12 6.53 21.97
CA CYS A 6 5.43 7.76 22.43
C CYS A 6 4.83 7.66 23.85
N GLU A 7 4.97 6.53 24.58
CA GLU A 7 4.29 6.28 25.85
C GLU A 7 4.54 7.36 26.93
N ASP A 8 5.73 7.95 26.93
CA ASP A 8 6.14 9.01 27.84
C ASP A 8 6.03 10.43 27.26
N CYS A 9 5.51 10.56 26.05
CA CYS A 9 5.32 11.88 25.45
C CYS A 9 4.21 12.65 26.16
N ARG A 10 4.53 13.92 26.51
CA ARG A 10 3.59 14.81 27.26
C ARG A 10 2.56 15.48 26.38
N SER A 11 2.76 15.47 25.05
CA SER A 11 1.85 16.06 24.07
C SER A 11 1.83 15.27 22.78
N ALA A 12 0.81 15.46 21.95
CA ALA A 12 0.75 14.87 20.62
C ALA A 12 1.92 15.36 19.74
N GLU A 13 2.28 16.63 19.83
CA GLU A 13 3.40 17.22 19.09
C GLU A 13 4.71 16.49 19.42
N ALA A 14 5.03 16.27 20.70
CA ALA A 14 6.21 15.52 21.10
C ALA A 14 6.18 14.06 20.63
N ALA A 15 5.00 13.46 20.48
CA ALA A 15 4.84 12.13 19.93
C ALA A 15 5.10 12.12 18.42
N TYR A 16 4.58 13.08 17.69
CA TYR A 16 4.84 13.25 16.25
C TYR A 16 6.32 13.45 15.98
N ASP A 17 6.97 14.39 16.68
CA ASP A 17 8.40 14.66 16.53
C ASP A 17 9.25 13.41 16.79
N ARG A 18 8.88 12.60 17.78
CA ARG A 18 9.62 11.38 18.10
C ARG A 18 9.45 10.30 17.02
N VAL A 19 8.26 10.16 16.44
CA VAL A 19 8.03 9.23 15.33
C VAL A 19 8.84 9.66 14.12
N ASP A 20 8.81 10.96 13.78
CA ASP A 20 9.59 11.51 12.67
C ASP A 20 11.11 11.29 12.89
N GLN A 21 11.63 11.67 14.05
CA GLN A 21 13.06 11.50 14.37
C GLN A 21 13.49 10.02 14.36
N SER A 22 12.59 9.09 14.75
CA SER A 22 12.90 7.66 14.83
C SER A 22 12.74 6.96 13.48
N LEU A 23 11.66 7.22 12.75
CA LEU A 23 11.26 6.48 11.56
C LEU A 23 11.35 7.33 10.27
N GLY A 24 11.41 8.66 10.38
CA GLY A 24 11.24 9.56 9.24
C GLY A 24 9.79 9.62 8.76
N TRP A 25 8.83 9.37 9.64
CA TRP A 25 7.43 9.32 9.32
C TRP A 25 6.66 10.47 9.95
N LEU A 26 5.97 11.22 9.13
CA LEU A 26 4.93 12.14 9.53
C LEU A 26 3.62 11.35 9.59
N LEU A 27 3.05 11.20 10.78
CA LEU A 27 1.79 10.46 10.92
C LEU A 27 0.71 11.11 10.05
N ALA A 28 0.08 10.30 9.24
CA ALA A 28 -0.86 10.73 8.22
C ALA A 28 -2.11 9.84 8.25
N GLY A 29 -3.15 10.28 7.59
CA GLY A 29 -4.38 9.53 7.44
C GLY A 29 -4.78 9.43 5.97
N ASP A 30 -6.04 9.09 5.74
CA ASP A 30 -6.61 8.91 4.39
C ASP A 30 -6.61 10.20 3.55
N ASP A 31 -6.44 11.36 4.17
CA ASP A 31 -6.26 12.66 3.53
C ASP A 31 -4.94 12.79 2.75
N GLN A 32 -3.96 11.96 3.07
CA GLN A 32 -2.67 11.89 2.36
C GLN A 32 -2.67 10.92 1.16
N ARG A 33 -3.82 10.36 0.84
CA ARG A 33 -3.98 9.46 -0.30
C ARG A 33 -3.91 10.23 -1.61
N TYR A 34 -3.02 9.82 -2.49
CA TYR A 34 -2.93 10.31 -3.86
C TYR A 34 -3.92 9.57 -4.77
N PRO A 35 -4.27 10.13 -5.93
CA PRO A 35 -5.14 9.44 -6.88
C PRO A 35 -4.60 8.06 -7.30
N GLN A 36 -3.30 7.88 -7.47
CA GLN A 36 -2.70 6.60 -7.85
C GLN A 36 -2.58 5.59 -6.70
N THR A 37 -2.73 6.03 -5.45
CA THR A 37 -2.62 5.11 -4.31
C THR A 37 -3.60 3.96 -4.46
N PRO A 38 -3.16 2.68 -4.47
CA PRO A 38 -4.07 1.55 -4.56
C PRO A 38 -5.15 1.62 -3.48
N PRO A 39 -6.42 1.28 -3.78
CA PRO A 39 -7.50 1.31 -2.78
C PRO A 39 -7.21 0.47 -1.54
N GLU A 40 -6.50 -0.64 -1.71
CA GLU A 40 -6.07 -1.56 -0.65
C GLU A 40 -4.97 -1.02 0.26
N LEU A 41 -4.25 0.03 -0.15
CA LEU A 41 -3.22 0.64 0.70
C LEU A 41 -3.84 1.76 1.54
N PHE A 42 -3.89 1.58 2.85
CA PHE A 42 -4.41 2.52 3.83
C PHE A 42 -3.28 3.34 4.45
N PRO A 43 -3.10 4.61 4.06
CA PRO A 43 -2.01 5.45 4.56
C PRO A 43 -2.05 5.61 6.08
N ILE A 44 -0.88 5.51 6.70
CA ILE A 44 -0.65 5.74 8.14
C ILE A 44 0.43 6.78 8.38
N ALA A 45 1.29 7.00 7.39
CA ALA A 45 2.37 7.98 7.48
C ALA A 45 2.78 8.46 6.08
N ALA A 46 3.42 9.63 6.04
CA ALA A 46 4.09 10.18 4.87
C ALA A 46 5.56 10.45 5.20
N THR A 47 6.44 10.48 4.20
CA THR A 47 7.85 10.83 4.40
C THR A 47 8.10 12.34 4.31
N GLY A 48 7.09 13.10 3.90
CA GLY A 48 7.19 14.55 3.71
C GLY A 48 7.84 14.97 2.38
N ALA A 49 8.22 14.01 1.52
CA ALA A 49 8.82 14.28 0.21
C ALA A 49 8.04 13.54 -0.89
N ASP A 50 7.89 14.16 -2.05
CA ASP A 50 7.37 13.60 -3.31
C ASP A 50 6.05 12.81 -3.23
N GLY A 51 5.26 13.05 -2.18
CA GLY A 51 4.02 12.32 -1.92
C GLY A 51 4.22 10.89 -1.45
N ILE A 52 5.45 10.48 -1.17
CA ILE A 52 5.77 9.14 -0.66
C ILE A 52 5.05 8.94 0.67
N HIS A 53 4.30 7.86 0.75
CA HIS A 53 3.57 7.51 1.96
C HIS A 53 3.62 6.02 2.24
N VAL A 54 3.38 5.68 3.49
CA VAL A 54 3.44 4.32 4.01
C VAL A 54 2.07 3.94 4.51
N GLY A 55 1.66 2.71 4.28
CA GLY A 55 0.34 2.25 4.68
C GLY A 55 0.25 0.74 4.89
N TYR A 56 -0.85 0.34 5.51
CA TYR A 56 -1.24 -1.06 5.56
C TYR A 56 -1.85 -1.49 4.23
N VAL A 57 -1.49 -2.68 3.75
CA VAL A 57 -2.11 -3.26 2.56
C VAL A 57 -3.15 -4.30 2.97
N VAL A 58 -4.41 -3.98 2.71
CA VAL A 58 -5.58 -4.82 3.01
C VAL A 58 -6.12 -5.37 1.69
N HIS A 59 -5.52 -6.45 1.20
CA HIS A 59 -5.90 -7.04 -0.10
C HIS A 59 -7.35 -7.51 -0.16
N ALA A 60 -7.84 -8.07 0.94
CA ALA A 60 -9.18 -8.66 1.03
C ALA A 60 -9.76 -8.39 2.43
N PRO A 61 -10.58 -7.33 2.59
CA PRO A 61 -11.14 -6.94 3.89
C PRO A 61 -11.99 -8.03 4.55
N GLU A 62 -12.52 -8.96 3.76
CA GLU A 62 -13.32 -10.11 4.22
C GLU A 62 -12.46 -11.19 4.90
N LEU A 63 -11.16 -11.20 4.69
CA LEU A 63 -10.24 -12.11 5.38
C LEU A 63 -9.81 -11.48 6.70
N ALA A 64 -10.11 -12.16 7.80
CA ALA A 64 -9.61 -11.74 9.10
C ALA A 64 -8.08 -11.89 9.14
N ALA A 65 -7.39 -10.81 9.47
CA ALA A 65 -5.96 -10.81 9.67
C ALA A 65 -5.62 -10.21 11.04
N SER A 66 -4.64 -10.79 11.72
CA SER A 66 -4.12 -10.25 12.98
C SER A 66 -3.12 -9.11 12.77
N ASP A 67 -2.53 -9.05 11.59
CA ASP A 67 -1.63 -7.99 11.12
C ASP A 67 -1.70 -7.90 9.59
N TYR A 68 -1.26 -6.78 9.05
CA TYR A 68 -1.27 -6.52 7.61
C TYR A 68 0.13 -6.18 7.14
N PRO A 69 0.48 -6.53 5.88
CA PRO A 69 1.70 -6.04 5.26
C PRO A 69 1.74 -4.51 5.29
N VAL A 70 2.92 -3.98 5.50
CA VAL A 70 3.19 -2.54 5.42
C VAL A 70 3.97 -2.28 4.14
N ALA A 71 3.51 -1.33 3.36
CA ALA A 71 4.15 -0.93 2.12
C ALA A 71 4.43 0.57 2.08
N GLU A 72 5.49 0.93 1.39
CA GLU A 72 5.75 2.28 0.93
C GLU A 72 5.22 2.43 -0.48
N PHE A 73 4.63 3.58 -0.79
CA PHE A 73 4.11 3.91 -2.09
C PHE A 73 4.67 5.25 -2.56
N GLU A 74 5.26 5.22 -3.74
CA GLU A 74 5.81 6.39 -4.40
C GLU A 74 4.95 6.75 -5.63
N PRO A 75 4.06 7.76 -5.53
CA PRO A 75 3.11 8.07 -6.60
C PRO A 75 3.77 8.58 -7.88
N MET A 76 5.01 9.05 -7.78
CA MET A 76 5.77 9.58 -8.94
C MET A 76 6.62 8.52 -9.63
N ASP A 77 6.88 7.38 -8.98
CA ASP A 77 7.61 6.25 -9.59
C ASP A 77 6.63 5.27 -10.25
N ARG A 78 6.54 5.33 -11.58
CA ARG A 78 5.65 4.47 -12.37
C ARG A 78 6.16 3.04 -12.55
N ASP A 79 7.42 2.80 -12.26
CA ASP A 79 8.04 1.51 -12.50
C ASP A 79 7.82 0.54 -11.33
N VAL A 80 7.47 1.06 -10.15
CA VAL A 80 7.50 0.27 -8.92
C VAL A 80 6.18 0.21 -8.16
N GLY A 81 5.40 1.30 -8.13
CA GLY A 81 4.15 1.35 -7.34
C GLY A 81 4.39 1.14 -5.83
N ALA A 82 3.61 0.25 -5.23
CA ALA A 82 3.74 -0.09 -3.81
C ALA A 82 4.83 -1.14 -3.59
N CYS A 83 5.73 -0.85 -2.64
CA CYS A 83 6.86 -1.71 -2.26
C CYS A 83 6.69 -2.23 -0.84
N LEU A 84 6.92 -3.53 -0.65
CA LEU A 84 6.83 -4.16 0.66
C LEU A 84 7.96 -3.65 1.59
N LEU A 85 7.59 -3.06 2.72
CA LEU A 85 8.49 -2.74 3.83
C LEU A 85 8.58 -3.90 4.84
N GLY A 86 7.48 -4.62 5.04
CA GLY A 86 7.44 -5.77 5.93
C GLY A 86 6.09 -6.49 5.86
N THR A 87 6.09 -7.78 6.16
CA THR A 87 4.88 -8.61 6.21
C THR A 87 4.04 -8.36 7.46
N SER A 88 4.58 -7.58 8.40
CA SER A 88 3.94 -7.13 9.63
C SER A 88 4.44 -5.73 10.01
N THR A 89 3.70 -5.08 10.91
CA THR A 89 4.10 -3.79 11.47
C THR A 89 5.45 -3.85 12.19
N ILE A 90 5.72 -4.96 12.91
CA ILE A 90 6.98 -5.14 13.64
C ILE A 90 8.14 -5.23 12.66
N GLU A 91 8.02 -6.06 11.63
CA GLU A 91 9.05 -6.23 10.60
C GLU A 91 9.33 -4.92 9.85
N ALA A 92 8.27 -4.21 9.43
CA ALA A 92 8.43 -2.94 8.73
C ALA A 92 9.21 -1.91 9.56
N VAL A 93 8.89 -1.79 10.86
CA VAL A 93 9.62 -0.88 11.75
C VAL A 93 11.05 -1.34 11.98
N GLU A 94 11.29 -2.63 12.12
CA GLU A 94 12.65 -3.17 12.25
C GLU A 94 13.50 -2.88 11.03
N VAL A 95 12.95 -3.06 9.82
CA VAL A 95 13.60 -2.74 8.55
C VAL A 95 13.92 -1.25 8.48
N LEU A 96 12.97 -0.38 8.77
CA LEU A 96 13.18 1.08 8.74
C LEU A 96 14.24 1.55 9.72
N LEU A 97 14.16 1.10 10.97
CA LEU A 97 15.18 1.44 11.98
C LEU A 97 16.55 0.90 11.59
N SER A 98 16.60 -0.29 10.98
CA SER A 98 17.85 -0.88 10.49
C SER A 98 18.45 -0.08 9.34
N THR A 99 17.60 0.42 8.44
CA THR A 99 18.00 1.30 7.33
C THR A 99 18.55 2.62 7.86
N ARG A 100 17.86 3.25 8.82
CA ARG A 100 18.34 4.48 9.46
C ARG A 100 19.62 4.24 10.26
N LEU A 101 19.78 3.09 10.90
CA LEU A 101 21.02 2.70 11.57
C LEU A 101 22.17 2.58 10.56
N LEU A 102 21.95 1.96 9.39
CA LEU A 102 22.95 1.80 8.35
C LEU A 102 23.46 3.16 7.84
N TYR A 103 22.60 4.18 7.77
CA TYR A 103 22.94 5.52 7.31
C TYR A 103 23.26 6.52 8.45
N ASP A 104 23.46 6.02 9.67
CA ASP A 104 23.77 6.84 10.86
C ASP A 104 22.71 7.93 11.16
N GLN A 105 21.45 7.61 10.92
CA GLN A 105 20.31 8.53 11.05
C GLN A 105 19.45 8.29 12.29
N LEU A 106 19.82 7.32 13.16
CA LEU A 106 19.09 7.08 14.40
C LEU A 106 19.38 8.17 15.44
N PRO A 107 18.39 8.54 16.25
CA PRO A 107 18.50 9.63 17.22
C PRO A 107 19.23 9.21 18.51
N PHE A 108 20.41 8.59 18.38
CA PHE A 108 21.21 8.11 19.52
C PHE A 108 21.62 9.22 20.50
N SER A 109 21.74 10.46 20.04
CA SER A 109 22.10 11.61 20.87
C SER A 109 20.95 12.14 21.74
N HIS A 110 19.71 11.69 21.50
CA HIS A 110 18.56 12.12 22.29
C HIS A 110 18.48 11.35 23.60
N GLU A 111 18.25 12.05 24.70
CA GLU A 111 18.17 11.49 26.07
C GLU A 111 17.09 10.40 26.21
N TRP A 112 16.01 10.47 25.43
CA TRP A 112 14.91 9.51 25.45
C TRP A 112 15.20 8.21 24.68
N TRP A 113 16.20 8.18 23.77
CA TRP A 113 16.45 7.03 22.92
C TRP A 113 16.78 5.72 23.65
N PRO A 114 17.59 5.70 24.72
CA PRO A 114 17.89 4.46 25.45
C PRO A 114 16.62 3.75 25.98
N GLU A 115 15.64 4.51 26.46
CA GLU A 115 14.39 3.97 26.96
C GLU A 115 13.51 3.44 25.82
N VAL A 116 13.37 4.20 24.74
CA VAL A 116 12.67 3.76 23.52
C VAL A 116 13.31 2.49 22.96
N GLY A 117 14.63 2.45 22.83
CA GLY A 117 15.35 1.25 22.40
C GLY A 117 15.09 0.03 23.28
N ALA A 118 15.00 0.23 24.60
CA ALA A 118 14.64 -0.85 25.53
C ALA A 118 13.19 -1.34 25.32
N ARG A 119 12.24 -0.43 25.01
CA ARG A 119 10.85 -0.78 24.69
C ARG A 119 10.76 -1.55 23.38
N LEU A 120 11.47 -1.09 22.33
CA LEU A 120 11.51 -1.76 21.04
C LEU A 120 12.04 -3.20 21.17
N ARG A 121 13.12 -3.41 21.91
CA ARG A 121 13.66 -4.76 22.17
C ARG A 121 12.65 -5.67 22.90
N ARG A 122 11.84 -5.14 23.82
CA ARG A 122 10.76 -5.93 24.44
C ARG A 122 9.68 -6.38 23.45
N LEU A 123 9.52 -5.68 22.33
CA LEU A 123 8.65 -6.05 21.23
C LEU A 123 9.34 -6.97 20.20
N GLY A 124 10.59 -7.37 20.45
CA GLY A 124 11.38 -8.18 19.51
C GLY A 124 11.98 -7.37 18.36
N ILE A 125 11.98 -6.03 18.43
CA ILE A 125 12.56 -5.15 17.41
C ILE A 125 14.01 -4.87 17.77
N GLU A 126 14.92 -5.44 17.00
CA GLU A 126 16.36 -5.30 17.16
C GLU A 126 16.99 -4.82 15.84
N PRO A 127 17.08 -3.49 15.62
CA PRO A 127 17.66 -2.93 14.42
C PRO A 127 19.10 -3.40 14.21
N ALA A 128 19.42 -3.83 13.01
CA ALA A 128 20.76 -4.26 12.61
C ALA A 128 21.03 -3.91 11.15
N PRO A 129 22.26 -3.47 10.77
CA PRO A 129 22.57 -3.13 9.38
C PRO A 129 22.29 -4.27 8.39
N ALA A 130 22.37 -5.53 8.83
CA ALA A 130 22.06 -6.70 8.01
C ALA A 130 20.55 -6.85 7.69
N LYS A 131 19.68 -6.19 8.45
CA LYS A 131 18.23 -6.15 8.23
C LYS A 131 17.79 -4.91 7.46
N ALA A 132 18.72 -3.98 7.19
CA ALA A 132 18.43 -2.79 6.42
C ALA A 132 18.02 -3.16 5.01
N GLN A 133 16.98 -2.53 4.53
CA GLN A 133 16.57 -2.63 3.15
C GLN A 133 17.49 -1.75 2.30
N ARG A 134 18.13 -2.31 1.31
CA ARG A 134 18.93 -1.55 0.35
C ARG A 134 18.02 -1.07 -0.78
N HIS A 135 18.40 0.01 -1.44
CA HIS A 135 17.60 0.62 -2.51
C HIS A 135 17.17 -0.37 -3.59
N ASP A 136 18.00 -1.34 -3.92
CA ASP A 136 17.68 -2.39 -4.90
C ASP A 136 16.71 -3.48 -4.36
N ASP A 137 16.60 -3.63 -3.03
CA ASP A 137 15.66 -4.55 -2.38
C ASP A 137 14.28 -3.90 -2.15
N LEU A 138 14.18 -2.57 -2.26
CA LEU A 138 12.97 -1.77 -2.03
C LEU A 138 11.88 -1.99 -3.10
N ARG A 139 12.19 -2.70 -4.18
CA ARG A 139 11.31 -2.85 -5.35
C ARG A 139 10.49 -4.14 -5.36
N LYS A 140 10.31 -4.78 -4.22
CA LYS A 140 9.48 -6.00 -4.14
C LYS A 140 8.01 -5.61 -4.05
N PRO A 141 7.17 -6.09 -4.98
CA PRO A 141 5.73 -5.87 -4.89
C PRO A 141 5.18 -6.53 -3.62
N VAL A 142 4.04 -6.05 -3.16
CA VAL A 142 3.37 -6.59 -1.96
C VAL A 142 2.64 -7.87 -2.33
N ALA A 143 3.26 -9.01 -2.07
CA ALA A 143 2.63 -10.30 -2.27
C ALA A 143 1.92 -10.76 -0.99
N PRO A 144 0.60 -10.98 -1.01
CA PRO A 144 -0.13 -11.50 0.14
C PRO A 144 0.15 -12.98 0.37
N THR A 145 -0.09 -13.45 1.59
CA THR A 145 -0.31 -14.89 1.81
C THR A 145 -1.63 -15.27 1.14
N VAL A 146 -1.57 -16.21 0.20
CA VAL A 146 -2.75 -16.63 -0.57
C VAL A 146 -3.42 -17.80 0.15
N PRO A 147 -4.68 -17.66 0.62
CA PRO A 147 -5.43 -18.75 1.24
C PRO A 147 -5.79 -19.87 0.23
N ASP A 148 -6.08 -21.07 0.73
CA ASP A 148 -6.57 -22.16 -0.09
C ASP A 148 -7.84 -21.76 -0.86
N GLY A 149 -7.88 -22.06 -2.15
CA GLY A 149 -8.98 -21.69 -3.04
C GLY A 149 -8.98 -20.22 -3.50
N TRP A 150 -7.99 -19.43 -3.10
CA TRP A 150 -7.78 -18.05 -3.54
C TRP A 150 -6.68 -17.95 -4.60
N LYS A 151 -6.63 -16.82 -5.27
CA LYS A 151 -5.58 -16.48 -6.25
C LYS A 151 -5.16 -15.04 -6.05
N HIS A 152 -3.88 -14.78 -6.16
CA HIS A 152 -3.33 -13.42 -6.28
C HIS A 152 -2.85 -13.20 -7.70
N MET A 153 -3.29 -12.09 -8.30
CA MET A 153 -2.81 -11.63 -9.60
C MET A 153 -2.07 -10.31 -9.40
N PRO A 154 -0.73 -10.32 -9.57
CA PRO A 154 0.07 -9.10 -9.40
C PRO A 154 -0.32 -8.04 -10.43
N SER A 155 -0.18 -6.77 -10.09
CA SER A 155 -0.40 -5.62 -10.97
C SER A 155 0.76 -4.63 -10.89
N SER A 156 0.87 -3.77 -11.90
CA SER A 156 1.94 -2.78 -12.00
C SER A 156 1.93 -1.75 -10.86
N ASP A 157 0.81 -1.58 -10.15
CA ASP A 157 0.72 -0.73 -8.95
C ASP A 157 1.40 -1.32 -7.70
N GLY A 158 1.97 -2.53 -7.81
CA GLY A 158 2.71 -3.20 -6.74
C GLY A 158 1.85 -3.94 -5.71
N VAL A 159 0.51 -3.85 -5.76
CA VAL A 159 -0.39 -4.50 -4.80
C VAL A 159 -1.10 -5.72 -5.39
N GLY A 160 -1.59 -5.62 -6.62
CA GLY A 160 -2.33 -6.71 -7.26
C GLY A 160 -3.74 -6.94 -6.71
N VAL A 161 -4.40 -7.97 -7.23
CA VAL A 161 -5.75 -8.37 -6.84
C VAL A 161 -5.72 -9.75 -6.20
N LEU A 162 -6.18 -9.87 -4.95
CA LEU A 162 -6.39 -11.12 -4.23
C LEU A 162 -7.89 -11.39 -4.14
N ALA A 163 -8.35 -12.55 -4.65
CA ALA A 163 -9.76 -12.95 -4.59
C ALA A 163 -9.88 -14.48 -4.65
N PRO A 164 -11.08 -15.06 -4.37
CA PRO A 164 -11.33 -16.46 -4.66
C PRO A 164 -10.95 -16.80 -6.11
N ALA A 165 -10.37 -17.97 -6.33
CA ALA A 165 -9.90 -18.37 -7.65
C ALA A 165 -11.01 -18.42 -8.70
N THR A 166 -12.26 -18.64 -8.27
CA THR A 166 -13.48 -18.64 -9.11
C THR A 166 -13.83 -17.26 -9.66
N GLU A 167 -13.38 -16.20 -9.01
CA GLU A 167 -13.60 -14.80 -9.44
C GLU A 167 -12.62 -14.34 -10.54
N PHE A 168 -11.70 -15.22 -10.92
CA PHE A 168 -10.77 -14.99 -12.03
C PHE A 168 -11.15 -15.82 -13.23
N HIS A 169 -11.07 -15.23 -14.43
CA HIS A 169 -11.19 -15.97 -15.68
C HIS A 169 -10.11 -17.07 -15.75
N PRO A 170 -10.45 -18.29 -16.23
CA PRO A 170 -9.51 -19.41 -16.29
C PRO A 170 -8.26 -19.12 -17.14
N ALA A 171 -8.44 -18.44 -18.27
CA ALA A 171 -7.31 -17.96 -19.06
C ALA A 171 -6.79 -16.64 -18.47
N PRO A 172 -5.45 -16.48 -18.30
CA PRO A 172 -4.90 -15.20 -17.90
C PRO A 172 -5.24 -14.14 -18.97
N PRO A 173 -5.48 -12.88 -18.58
CA PRO A 173 -5.62 -11.80 -19.56
C PRO A 173 -4.30 -11.62 -20.31
N ASP A 174 -4.41 -11.16 -21.56
CA ASP A 174 -3.23 -10.82 -22.33
C ASP A 174 -2.43 -9.69 -21.64
N PRO A 175 -1.10 -9.67 -21.81
CA PRO A 175 -0.27 -8.59 -21.30
C PRO A 175 -0.77 -7.24 -21.83
N MET A 176 -0.95 -6.28 -20.91
CA MET A 176 -1.42 -4.95 -21.28
C MET A 176 -0.30 -4.15 -21.95
N GLU A 177 -0.63 -3.43 -23.00
CA GLU A 177 0.28 -2.49 -23.65
C GLU A 177 0.75 -1.39 -22.69
N GLU A 178 1.88 -0.76 -23.00
CA GLU A 178 2.41 0.36 -22.19
C GLU A 178 1.43 1.54 -22.12
N ARG A 179 0.68 1.77 -23.20
CA ARG A 179 -0.36 2.81 -23.31
C ARG A 179 -1.65 2.19 -23.83
N PRO A 180 -2.44 1.54 -22.97
CA PRO A 180 -3.66 0.88 -23.39
C PRO A 180 -4.73 1.91 -23.81
N ASP A 181 -5.56 1.52 -24.79
CA ASP A 181 -6.79 2.25 -25.09
C ASP A 181 -7.82 2.02 -23.99
N VAL A 182 -8.18 3.09 -23.28
CA VAL A 182 -9.09 3.02 -22.13
C VAL A 182 -10.45 2.44 -22.50
N GLY A 183 -11.01 2.84 -23.65
CA GLY A 183 -12.31 2.34 -24.13
C GLY A 183 -12.29 0.82 -24.33
N SER A 184 -11.24 0.29 -24.97
CA SER A 184 -11.06 -1.15 -25.18
C SER A 184 -10.92 -1.92 -23.86
N VAL A 185 -10.23 -1.33 -22.88
CA VAL A 185 -10.10 -1.97 -21.55
C VAL A 185 -11.41 -1.96 -20.79
N LEU A 186 -12.18 -0.87 -20.82
CA LEU A 186 -13.52 -0.79 -20.23
C LEU A 186 -14.45 -1.83 -20.85
N ASP A 187 -14.43 -1.98 -22.18
CA ASP A 187 -15.20 -3.01 -22.88
C ASP A 187 -14.78 -4.43 -22.50
N ALA A 188 -13.48 -4.68 -22.33
CA ALA A 188 -12.98 -5.97 -21.87
C ALA A 188 -13.37 -6.25 -20.43
N ALA A 189 -13.22 -5.28 -19.53
CA ALA A 189 -13.59 -5.41 -18.12
C ALA A 189 -15.09 -5.65 -17.95
N SER A 190 -15.95 -4.96 -18.72
CA SER A 190 -17.40 -5.13 -18.66
C SER A 190 -17.87 -6.54 -18.97
N LYS A 191 -17.17 -7.27 -19.85
CA LYS A 191 -17.47 -8.68 -20.18
C LYS A 191 -17.17 -9.63 -19.03
N HIS A 192 -16.29 -9.24 -18.11
CA HIS A 192 -15.88 -10.05 -16.97
C HIS A 192 -16.58 -9.64 -15.67
N LEU A 193 -17.18 -8.47 -15.60
CA LEU A 193 -17.68 -7.87 -14.36
C LEU A 193 -18.54 -8.79 -13.49
N TYR A 194 -19.43 -9.56 -14.12
CA TYR A 194 -20.38 -10.41 -13.39
C TYR A 194 -19.86 -11.82 -13.13
N ASP A 195 -19.11 -12.40 -14.07
CA ASP A 195 -18.65 -13.79 -13.97
C ASP A 195 -17.25 -13.89 -13.36
N PHE A 196 -16.40 -12.89 -13.59
CA PHE A 196 -14.99 -12.87 -13.17
C PHE A 196 -14.54 -11.47 -12.70
N PRO A 197 -15.20 -10.90 -11.66
CA PRO A 197 -14.96 -9.52 -11.23
C PRO A 197 -13.51 -9.22 -10.81
N ALA A 198 -12.76 -10.23 -10.34
CA ALA A 198 -11.35 -10.05 -10.02
C ALA A 198 -10.48 -9.86 -11.28
N THR A 199 -10.84 -10.49 -12.40
CA THR A 199 -10.18 -10.25 -13.69
C THR A 199 -10.52 -8.85 -14.22
N ALA A 200 -11.79 -8.45 -14.15
CA ALA A 200 -12.21 -7.10 -14.52
C ALA A 200 -11.45 -6.02 -13.71
N LEU A 201 -11.40 -6.19 -12.39
CA LEU A 201 -10.69 -5.27 -11.50
C LEU A 201 -9.19 -5.18 -11.85
N TRP A 202 -8.55 -6.31 -12.14
CA TRP A 202 -7.14 -6.33 -12.53
C TRP A 202 -6.89 -5.55 -13.81
N LEU A 203 -7.73 -5.75 -14.86
CA LEU A 203 -7.64 -5.02 -16.12
C LEU A 203 -7.76 -3.50 -15.92
N LEU A 204 -8.74 -3.07 -15.10
CA LEU A 204 -8.99 -1.67 -14.82
C LEU A 204 -7.82 -1.04 -14.04
N ARG A 205 -7.25 -1.73 -13.06
CA ARG A 205 -6.12 -1.25 -12.27
C ARG A 205 -4.84 -1.12 -13.11
N GLU A 206 -4.55 -2.12 -13.95
CA GLU A 206 -3.42 -2.05 -14.89
C GLU A 206 -3.57 -0.86 -15.84
N CYS A 207 -4.77 -0.67 -16.40
CA CYS A 207 -5.06 0.47 -17.27
C CYS A 207 -4.90 1.79 -16.52
N TYR A 208 -5.52 1.92 -15.35
CA TYR A 208 -5.45 3.11 -14.53
C TYR A 208 -4.00 3.50 -14.18
N TRP A 209 -3.19 2.53 -13.74
CA TRP A 209 -1.79 2.78 -13.41
C TRP A 209 -0.97 3.27 -14.60
N ARG A 210 -1.20 2.69 -15.78
CA ARG A 210 -0.44 3.02 -17.01
C ARG A 210 -0.88 4.31 -17.68
N THR A 211 -2.16 4.67 -17.59
CA THR A 211 -2.74 5.81 -18.32
C THR A 211 -2.87 7.06 -17.49
N TRP A 212 -2.88 6.95 -16.15
CA TRP A 212 -3.11 8.09 -15.28
C TRP A 212 -2.07 9.19 -15.50
N THR A 213 -2.48 10.30 -16.12
CA THR A 213 -1.65 11.49 -16.33
C THR A 213 -2.37 12.77 -15.97
N ALA A 214 -3.69 12.72 -15.92
CA ALA A 214 -4.57 13.85 -15.62
C ALA A 214 -5.92 13.32 -15.12
N LEU A 215 -6.67 14.21 -14.50
CA LEU A 215 -8.06 13.97 -14.10
C LEU A 215 -8.93 14.28 -15.32
N ASP A 216 -9.31 13.27 -16.06
CA ASP A 216 -10.13 13.35 -17.25
C ASP A 216 -11.30 12.35 -17.19
N ASN A 217 -12.15 12.37 -18.21
CA ASN A 217 -13.30 11.49 -18.29
C ASN A 217 -12.92 9.99 -18.27
N ASP A 218 -11.78 9.63 -18.84
CA ASP A 218 -11.30 8.25 -18.88
C ASP A 218 -10.91 7.77 -17.49
N THR A 219 -10.23 8.62 -16.72
CA THR A 219 -9.89 8.36 -15.31
C THR A 219 -11.15 8.14 -14.47
N PHE A 220 -12.18 8.97 -14.64
CA PHE A 220 -13.45 8.80 -13.93
C PHE A 220 -14.15 7.51 -14.33
N ALA A 221 -14.21 7.18 -15.61
CA ALA A 221 -14.84 5.95 -16.11
C ALA A 221 -14.14 4.69 -15.57
N LEU A 222 -12.80 4.69 -15.49
CA LEU A 222 -12.03 3.59 -14.88
C LEU A 222 -12.34 3.46 -13.38
N CYS A 223 -12.44 4.57 -12.66
CA CYS A 223 -12.78 4.56 -11.23
C CYS A 223 -14.20 4.03 -10.99
N ASP A 224 -15.20 4.49 -11.76
CA ASP A 224 -16.59 4.01 -11.65
C ASP A 224 -16.65 2.50 -11.89
N ALA A 225 -15.99 2.00 -12.94
CA ALA A 225 -15.93 0.57 -13.23
C ALA A 225 -15.21 -0.24 -12.12
N MET A 226 -14.18 0.33 -11.48
CA MET A 226 -13.53 -0.31 -10.33
C MET A 226 -14.47 -0.40 -9.11
N VAL A 227 -15.31 0.63 -8.87
CA VAL A 227 -16.34 0.60 -7.80
C VAL A 227 -17.29 -0.57 -8.02
N ASP A 228 -17.78 -0.77 -9.25
CA ASP A 228 -18.65 -1.90 -9.59
C ASP A 228 -17.97 -3.25 -9.35
N CYS A 229 -16.67 -3.38 -9.71
CA CYS A 229 -15.91 -4.60 -9.43
C CYS A 229 -15.78 -4.87 -7.91
N TYR A 230 -15.49 -3.83 -7.10
CA TYR A 230 -15.42 -4.01 -5.65
C TYR A 230 -16.76 -4.40 -5.04
N HIS A 231 -17.87 -3.84 -5.54
CA HIS A 231 -19.20 -4.30 -5.11
C HIS A 231 -19.47 -5.75 -5.49
N SER A 232 -19.13 -6.16 -6.72
CA SER A 232 -19.27 -7.54 -7.18
C SER A 232 -18.43 -8.53 -6.35
N LEU A 233 -17.25 -8.10 -5.88
CA LEU A 233 -16.38 -8.85 -4.95
C LEU A 233 -16.84 -8.77 -3.49
N ASN A 234 -17.98 -8.12 -3.19
CA ASN A 234 -18.48 -7.88 -1.84
C ASN A 234 -17.50 -7.09 -0.95
N ARG A 235 -16.84 -6.06 -1.51
CA ARG A 235 -15.84 -5.17 -0.85
C ARG A 235 -16.29 -3.71 -0.80
N PRO A 236 -17.43 -3.41 -0.16
CA PRO A 236 -18.00 -2.05 -0.16
C PRO A 236 -17.06 -1.02 0.50
N SER A 237 -16.18 -1.42 1.42
CA SER A 237 -15.19 -0.54 2.03
C SER A 237 -14.15 -0.04 1.01
N LEU A 238 -13.69 -0.90 0.10
CA LEU A 238 -12.75 -0.52 -0.97
C LEU A 238 -13.45 0.27 -2.08
N ALA A 239 -14.71 -0.09 -2.43
CA ALA A 239 -15.54 0.73 -3.30
C ALA A 239 -15.65 2.17 -2.76
N ALA A 240 -15.97 2.34 -1.47
CA ALA A 240 -16.06 3.66 -0.85
C ALA A 240 -14.72 4.44 -0.82
N VAL A 241 -13.58 3.76 -0.84
CA VAL A 241 -12.27 4.42 -1.01
C VAL A 241 -12.15 5.03 -2.40
N VAL A 242 -12.57 4.31 -3.45
CA VAL A 242 -12.54 4.80 -4.83
C VAL A 242 -13.54 5.93 -5.02
N ASP A 243 -14.78 5.79 -4.53
CA ASP A 243 -15.82 6.83 -4.59
C ASP A 243 -15.35 8.15 -3.96
N ARG A 244 -14.73 8.10 -2.77
CA ARG A 244 -14.19 9.30 -2.12
C ARG A 244 -13.06 9.95 -2.92
N ARG A 245 -12.32 9.16 -3.68
CA ARG A 245 -11.30 9.67 -4.60
C ARG A 245 -11.97 10.51 -5.68
N ILE A 246 -13.00 9.98 -6.34
CA ILE A 246 -13.77 10.69 -7.37
C ILE A 246 -14.34 12.00 -6.83
N ALA A 247 -14.91 11.98 -5.63
CA ALA A 247 -15.51 13.16 -5.02
C ALA A 247 -14.52 14.29 -4.63
N ARG A 248 -13.22 13.99 -4.54
CA ARG A 248 -12.15 14.95 -4.23
C ARG A 248 -11.46 15.51 -5.48
N LEU A 249 -11.75 14.95 -6.63
CA LEU A 249 -11.22 15.35 -7.94
C LEU A 249 -12.12 16.42 -8.57
#